data_65f4ebe38bb055d7a2be6456e19ead1d
#
_entry.id   65f4ebe38bb055d7a2be6456e19ead1d
#
_cell.length_a   1.000
_cell.length_b   1.000
_cell.length_c   1.000
_cell.angle_alpha   90.00
_cell.angle_beta   90.00
_cell.angle_gamma   90.00
#
_symmetry.space_group_name_H-M   'P 1'
#
loop_
_entity.id
_entity.type
_entity.pdbx_description
1 polymer ?
#
loop_
_entity_poly.entity_id
_entity_poly.type
_entity_poly.pdbx_seq_one_letter_code
_entity_poly.pdbx_strand_id
1 'polypeptide(L)' 'MRAVLDVNVHVSALLSGTGAPASILRAWRASRFELIVSRLLLEELARALAYPQVRMRVPADDAAAYVALLERTATT' A
#
# COMPACT_ATOMS: atom_id res chain seq x y z
N MET A 1 9.24 10.23 -12.37
CA MET A 1 7.83 9.87 -12.64
C MET A 1 7.06 9.82 -11.35
N ARG A 2 5.83 10.28 -11.36
CA ARG A 2 4.93 10.23 -10.21
C ARG A 2 3.76 9.31 -10.52
N ALA A 3 3.30 8.59 -9.52
CA ALA A 3 2.17 7.67 -9.69
C ALA A 3 1.22 7.73 -8.50
N VAL A 4 -0.09 7.62 -8.79
CA VAL A 4 -1.12 7.45 -7.78
C VAL A 4 -1.64 6.02 -7.96
N LEU A 5 -1.53 5.22 -6.90
CA LEU A 5 -2.01 3.84 -6.92
C LEU A 5 -3.33 3.76 -6.17
N ASP A 6 -4.29 3.06 -6.78
CA ASP A 6 -5.56 2.79 -6.15
C ASP A 6 -5.38 1.91 -4.91
N VAL A 7 -6.32 2.02 -3.97
CA VAL A 7 -6.35 1.18 -2.76
C VAL A 7 -6.26 -0.29 -3.13
N ASN A 8 -6.94 -0.73 -4.18
CA ASN A 8 -6.92 -2.12 -4.62
C ASN A 8 -5.53 -2.62 -5.00
N VAL A 9 -4.69 -1.74 -5.57
CA VAL A 9 -3.31 -2.11 -5.91
C VAL A 9 -2.51 -2.36 -4.64
N HIS A 10 -2.65 -1.49 -3.64
CA HIS A 10 -1.96 -1.66 -2.36
C HIS A 10 -2.39 -2.95 -1.66
N VAL A 11 -3.69 -3.20 -1.59
CA VAL A 11 -4.22 -4.40 -0.94
C VAL A 11 -3.74 -5.66 -1.66
N SER A 12 -3.83 -5.66 -3.00
CA SER A 12 -3.40 -6.82 -3.80
C SER A 12 -1.92 -7.13 -3.61
N ALA A 13 -1.08 -6.12 -3.55
CA ALA A 13 0.35 -6.30 -3.34
C ALA A 13 0.65 -6.92 -1.98
N LEU A 14 -0.08 -6.50 -0.94
CA LEU A 14 0.10 -7.05 0.40
C LEU A 14 -0.41 -8.49 0.49
N LEU A 15 -1.49 -8.82 -0.23
CA LEU A 15 -2.08 -10.14 -0.16
C LEU A 15 -1.26 -11.18 -0.91
N SER A 16 -0.78 -10.86 -2.11
CA SER A 16 -0.12 -11.87 -2.94
C SER A 16 1.41 -11.85 -2.85
N GLY A 17 1.99 -10.68 -2.66
CA GLY A 17 3.45 -10.53 -2.67
C GLY A 17 4.09 -10.75 -4.03
N THR A 18 3.32 -11.13 -5.05
CA THR A 18 3.79 -11.40 -6.39
C THR A 18 2.87 -10.73 -7.42
N GLY A 19 3.24 -10.79 -8.70
CA GLY A 19 2.45 -10.21 -9.76
C GLY A 19 2.70 -8.71 -9.94
N ALA A 20 1.91 -8.09 -10.81
CA ALA A 20 2.11 -6.69 -11.20
C ALA A 20 2.00 -5.71 -10.03
N PRO A 21 1.00 -5.82 -9.14
CA PRO A 21 0.92 -4.87 -8.02
C PRO A 21 2.13 -4.90 -7.11
N ALA A 22 2.65 -6.10 -6.79
CA ALA A 22 3.84 -6.23 -5.96
C ALA A 22 5.07 -5.68 -6.67
N SER A 23 5.17 -5.90 -7.99
CA SER A 23 6.28 -5.36 -8.78
C SER A 23 6.29 -3.84 -8.79
N ILE A 24 5.11 -3.20 -8.86
CA ILE A 24 4.99 -1.75 -8.82
C ILE A 24 5.49 -1.22 -7.47
N LEU A 25 5.11 -1.85 -6.37
CA LEU A 25 5.55 -1.43 -5.05
C LEU A 25 7.06 -1.63 -4.86
N ARG A 26 7.61 -2.72 -5.39
CA ARG A 26 9.06 -2.94 -5.34
C ARG A 26 9.80 -1.86 -6.12
N ALA A 27 9.28 -1.45 -7.27
CA ALA A 27 9.88 -0.38 -8.06
C ALA A 27 9.85 0.95 -7.29
N TRP A 28 8.75 1.25 -6.60
CA TRP A 28 8.68 2.43 -5.75
C TRP A 28 9.72 2.37 -4.63
N ARG A 29 9.83 1.22 -3.94
CA ARG A 29 10.80 1.03 -2.87
C ARG A 29 12.25 1.17 -3.38
N ALA A 30 12.47 0.89 -4.65
CA ALA A 30 13.76 1.08 -5.29
C ALA A 30 13.95 2.51 -5.83
N SER A 31 13.06 3.42 -5.49
CA SER A 31 13.11 4.85 -5.87
C SER A 31 13.02 5.09 -7.37
N ARG A 32 12.32 4.23 -8.09
CA ARG A 32 12.16 4.38 -9.54
C ARG A 32 11.08 5.38 -9.92
N PHE A 33 10.18 5.70 -8.98
CA PHE A 33 9.17 6.72 -9.19
C PHE A 33 8.69 7.24 -7.83
N GLU A 34 8.02 8.39 -7.84
CA GLU A 34 7.36 8.92 -6.64
C GLU A 34 5.96 8.35 -6.53
N LEU A 35 5.62 7.88 -5.34
CA LEU A 35 4.28 7.43 -5.03
C LEU A 35 3.53 8.59 -4.37
N ILE A 36 2.39 8.95 -4.95
CA ILE A 36 1.54 10.02 -4.42
C ILE A 36 0.42 9.38 -3.63
N VAL A 37 0.20 9.86 -2.41
CA VAL A 37 -0.92 9.45 -1.57
C VAL A 37 -1.64 10.68 -1.04
N SER A 38 -2.93 10.54 -0.77
CA SER A 38 -3.71 11.56 -0.09
C SER A 38 -4.11 11.04 1.29
N ARG A 39 -4.51 11.96 2.16
CA ARG A 39 -5.05 11.55 3.45
C ARG A 39 -6.27 10.65 3.29
N LEU A 40 -7.13 10.97 2.32
CA LEU A 40 -8.31 10.16 2.03
C LEU A 40 -7.92 8.75 1.60
N LEU A 41 -6.93 8.62 0.73
CA LEU A 41 -6.44 7.31 0.29
C LEU A 41 -5.91 6.50 1.48
N LEU A 42 -5.14 7.13 2.37
CA LEU A 42 -4.60 6.45 3.55
C LEU A 42 -5.72 5.97 4.47
N GLU A 43 -6.76 6.78 4.65
CA GLU A 43 -7.91 6.38 5.46
C GLU A 43 -8.67 5.21 4.84
N GLU A 44 -8.89 5.26 3.53
CA GLU A 44 -9.54 4.17 2.81
C GLU A 44 -8.71 2.88 2.86
N LEU A 45 -7.40 3.00 2.73
CA LEU A 45 -6.51 1.85 2.82
C LEU A 45 -6.56 1.22 4.20
N ALA A 46 -6.53 2.03 5.25
CA ALA A 46 -6.63 1.53 6.61
C ALA A 46 -7.94 0.78 6.84
N ARG A 47 -9.05 1.29 6.30
CA ARG A 47 -10.34 0.60 6.40
C ARG A 47 -10.35 -0.72 5.63
N ALA A 48 -9.77 -0.72 4.42
CA ALA A 48 -9.70 -1.92 3.60
C ALA A 48 -8.86 -3.00 4.27
N LEU A 49 -7.75 -2.62 4.90
CA LEU A 49 -6.88 -3.56 5.59
C LEU A 49 -7.50 -4.11 6.88
N ALA A 50 -8.57 -3.50 7.35
CA ALA A 50 -9.30 -3.98 8.54
C ALA A 50 -10.39 -5.00 8.20
N TYR A 51 -10.72 -5.22 6.92
CA TYR A 51 -11.70 -6.22 6.54
C TYR A 51 -11.22 -7.62 6.94
N PRO A 52 -12.13 -8.47 7.45
CA PRO A 52 -11.73 -9.82 7.92
C PRO A 52 -10.98 -10.64 6.88
N GLN A 53 -11.40 -10.59 5.62
CA GLN A 53 -10.75 -11.34 4.54
C GLN A 53 -9.30 -10.92 4.34
N VAL A 54 -9.00 -9.64 4.49
CA VAL A 54 -7.64 -9.12 4.38
C VAL A 54 -6.86 -9.44 5.63
N ARG A 55 -7.49 -9.24 6.81
CA ARG A 55 -6.85 -9.45 8.10
C ARG A 55 -6.40 -10.90 8.29
N MET A 56 -7.08 -11.85 7.66
CA MET A 56 -6.67 -13.24 7.72
C MET A 56 -5.31 -13.50 7.08
N ARG A 57 -4.90 -12.66 6.13
CA ARG A 57 -3.63 -12.83 5.40
C ARG A 57 -2.59 -11.77 5.76
N VAL A 58 -3.05 -10.60 6.19
CA VAL A 58 -2.17 -9.47 6.53
C VAL A 58 -2.41 -9.14 8.00
N PRO A 59 -1.49 -9.54 8.88
CA PRO A 59 -1.64 -9.24 10.31
C PRO A 59 -1.74 -7.75 10.57
N ALA A 60 -2.41 -7.39 11.67
CA ALA A 60 -2.64 -5.98 12.02
C ALA A 60 -1.34 -5.19 12.09
N ASP A 61 -0.29 -5.77 12.65
CA ASP A 61 0.99 -5.10 12.78
C ASP A 61 1.63 -4.80 11.42
N ASP A 62 1.52 -5.74 10.49
CA ASP A 62 2.05 -5.56 9.15
C ASP A 62 1.26 -4.49 8.39
N ALA A 63 -0.06 -4.49 8.53
CA ALA A 63 -0.89 -3.47 7.91
C ALA A 63 -0.56 -2.08 8.44
N ALA A 64 -0.43 -1.94 9.75
CA ALA A 64 -0.07 -0.67 10.38
C ALA A 64 1.32 -0.19 9.94
N ALA A 65 2.27 -1.11 9.84
CA ALA A 65 3.62 -0.79 9.39
C ALA A 65 3.62 -0.29 7.95
N TYR A 66 2.81 -0.88 7.09
CA TYR A 66 2.72 -0.47 5.70
C TYR A 66 2.13 0.94 5.58
N VAL A 67 1.04 1.22 6.29
CA VAL A 67 0.43 2.54 6.28
C VAL A 67 1.41 3.60 6.81
N ALA A 68 2.11 3.28 7.89
CA ALA A 68 3.12 4.18 8.45
C ALA A 68 4.26 4.44 7.47
N LEU A 69 4.67 3.42 6.72
CA LEU A 69 5.69 3.58 5.69
C LEU A 69 5.22 4.55 4.61
N LEU A 70 3.97 4.44 4.16
CA LEU A 70 3.42 5.37 3.17
C LEU A 70 3.37 6.80 3.71
N GLU A 71 2.98 6.97 4.96
CA GLU A 71 2.93 8.30 5.58
C GLU A 71 4.29 8.97 5.64
N ARG A 72 5.35 8.19 5.86
CA ARG A 72 6.71 8.74 6.02
C ARG A 72 7.42 8.98 4.70
N THR A 73 7.17 8.15 3.69
CA THR A 73 8.02 8.13 2.50
C THR A 73 7.29 8.51 1.23
N ALA A 74 5.97 8.35 1.15
CA ALA A 74 5.22 8.75 -0.03
C ALA A 74 4.94 10.24 -0.01
N THR A 75 4.86 10.84 -1.21
CA THR A 75 4.52 12.26 -1.34
C THR A 75 3.02 12.45 -1.14
N THR A 76 2.66 13.45 -0.36
CA THR A 76 1.25 13.74 -0.07
C THR A 76 0.74 14.88 -0.94
#